data_fe84874d5e26ded544a8fd31e96cb296
#
_entry.id   fe84874d5e26ded544a8fd31e96cb296
#
_cell.length_a   1.000
_cell.length_b   1.000
_cell.length_c   1.000
_cell.angle_alpha   90.00
_cell.angle_beta   90.00
_cell.angle_gamma   90.00
#
_symmetry.space_group_name_H-M   'P 1'
#
loop_
_entity.id
_entity.type
_entity.pdbx_description
1 polymer ?
#
loop_
_entity_poly.entity_id
_entity_poly.type
_entity_poly.pdbx_seq_one_letter_code
_entity_poly.pdbx_strand_id
1 'polypeptide(L)'
;FAVSWFNLKELQINRIASTPAFQIRFMEERAGLDASSFMGMVAEASSGQRVVDYSVLERKAKYTLSQEDYDVLLKIVEAEAGCEDMKGKMLVAGVIMNRVESSKFPNTVKEVVFQRGNGTVQFSPVKDGRLSEVKVSEDTKEAVKRVLYGEDITEGALYFAARKYADPERMKWFDNSLTLLFSYGGHEFFS
;
A
#
# COMPACT_ATOMS: atom_id res chain seq x y z
N PHE A 1 8.57 4.63 -15.89
CA PHE A 1 7.58 3.70 -16.52
C PHE A 1 8.08 2.26 -16.61
N ALA A 2 9.40 2.00 -16.59
CA ALA A 2 10.00 0.67 -16.69
C ALA A 2 10.00 -0.13 -15.37
N VAL A 3 9.91 0.53 -14.23
CA VAL A 3 10.12 -0.08 -12.91
C VAL A 3 8.91 -0.93 -12.45
N SER A 4 7.70 -0.54 -12.81
CA SER A 4 6.47 -1.25 -12.40
C SER A 4 6.28 -2.60 -13.13
N TRP A 5 6.70 -2.67 -14.39
CA TRP A 5 6.62 -3.90 -15.18
C TRP A 5 7.60 -4.98 -14.71
N PHE A 6 8.68 -4.52 -14.12
CA PHE A 6 9.75 -5.35 -13.59
C PHE A 6 9.34 -6.24 -12.43
N ASN A 7 8.56 -5.69 -11.50
CA ASN A 7 8.22 -6.38 -10.25
C ASN A 7 7.27 -7.58 -10.44
N LEU A 8 6.35 -7.51 -11.39
CA LEU A 8 5.38 -8.61 -11.61
C LEU A 8 5.99 -9.81 -12.36
N LYS A 9 6.87 -9.57 -13.31
CA LYS A 9 7.58 -10.65 -14.00
C LYS A 9 8.63 -11.31 -13.10
N GLU A 10 9.33 -10.55 -12.27
CA GLU A 10 10.28 -11.11 -11.31
C GLU A 10 9.61 -12.01 -10.25
N LEU A 11 8.42 -11.64 -9.79
CA LEU A 11 7.66 -12.47 -8.84
C LEU A 11 7.19 -13.80 -9.45
N GLN A 12 6.83 -13.83 -10.73
CA GLN A 12 6.48 -15.06 -11.42
C GLN A 12 7.72 -15.91 -11.80
N ILE A 13 8.82 -15.25 -12.11
CA ILE A 13 10.07 -15.88 -12.52
C ILE A 13 10.72 -16.58 -11.32
N ASN A 14 10.73 -15.97 -10.14
CA ASN A 14 11.29 -16.58 -8.94
C ASN A 14 10.56 -17.85 -8.48
N ARG A 15 9.33 -18.08 -8.92
CA ARG A 15 8.60 -19.32 -8.68
C ARG A 15 8.99 -20.48 -9.62
N ILE A 16 9.54 -20.17 -10.78
CA ILE A 16 9.79 -21.15 -11.85
C ILE A 16 11.29 -21.43 -12.03
N ALA A 17 12.14 -20.53 -11.58
CA ALA A 17 13.53 -20.49 -12.03
C ALA A 17 14.53 -20.76 -10.93
N SER A 18 14.62 -22.00 -10.53
CA SER A 18 15.82 -22.52 -9.88
C SER A 18 16.84 -23.13 -10.86
N THR A 19 16.64 -22.95 -12.17
CA THR A 19 17.56 -23.53 -13.18
C THR A 19 18.43 -22.43 -13.83
N PRO A 20 19.74 -22.66 -13.95
CA PRO A 20 20.65 -21.72 -14.62
C PRO A 20 20.22 -21.35 -16.04
N ALA A 21 19.63 -22.29 -16.77
CA ALA A 21 19.14 -22.06 -18.14
C ALA A 21 18.03 -21.03 -18.26
N PHE A 22 17.18 -20.88 -17.24
CA PHE A 22 16.11 -19.89 -17.25
C PHE A 22 16.64 -18.47 -17.00
N GLN A 23 17.58 -18.32 -16.08
CA GLN A 23 18.21 -17.04 -15.81
C GLN A 23 18.97 -16.50 -17.02
N ILE A 24 19.66 -17.39 -17.74
CA ILE A 24 20.37 -17.06 -18.98
C ILE A 24 19.37 -16.52 -20.02
N ARG A 25 18.29 -17.23 -20.27
CA ARG A 25 17.27 -16.83 -21.26
C ARG A 25 16.61 -15.49 -20.94
N PHE A 26 16.35 -15.22 -19.66
CA PHE A 26 15.77 -13.95 -19.21
C PHE A 26 16.72 -12.77 -19.43
N MET A 27 18.02 -12.98 -19.21
CA MET A 27 19.04 -11.94 -19.38
C MET A 27 19.30 -11.69 -20.87
N GLU A 28 19.25 -12.72 -21.73
CA GLU A 28 19.36 -12.59 -23.18
C GLU A 28 18.24 -11.77 -23.79
N GLU A 29 17.00 -12.08 -23.42
CA GLU A 29 15.81 -11.37 -23.89
C GLU A 29 15.86 -9.88 -23.54
N ARG A 30 16.54 -9.54 -22.46
CA ARG A 30 16.63 -8.19 -21.94
C ARG A 30 17.82 -7.38 -22.45
N ALA A 31 18.95 -8.03 -22.65
CA ALA A 31 20.18 -7.38 -23.07
C ALA A 31 20.41 -7.40 -24.59
N GLY A 32 19.59 -8.15 -25.36
CA GLY A 32 19.83 -8.38 -26.77
C GLY A 32 21.15 -9.10 -27.07
N LEU A 33 21.67 -9.81 -26.06
CA LEU A 33 22.92 -10.56 -26.14
C LEU A 33 22.65 -12.01 -26.56
N ASP A 34 23.53 -12.59 -27.38
CA ASP A 34 23.46 -14.02 -27.68
C ASP A 34 23.92 -14.88 -26.48
N ALA A 35 23.49 -16.14 -26.44
CA ALA A 35 23.76 -17.08 -25.37
C ALA A 35 25.28 -17.28 -25.10
N SER A 36 26.09 -17.20 -26.14
CA SER A 36 27.54 -17.40 -26.01
C SER A 36 28.24 -16.23 -25.33
N SER A 37 27.83 -15.00 -25.66
CA SER A 37 28.34 -13.78 -25.02
C SER A 37 27.96 -13.71 -23.56
N PHE A 38 26.75 -14.13 -23.21
CA PHE A 38 26.26 -14.13 -21.85
C PHE A 38 26.98 -15.19 -20.97
N MET A 39 27.23 -16.37 -21.49
CA MET A 39 27.95 -17.42 -20.77
C MET A 39 29.39 -17.00 -20.42
N GLY A 40 30.04 -16.23 -21.29
CA GLY A 40 31.34 -15.65 -21.00
C GLY A 40 31.30 -14.67 -19.84
N MET A 41 30.32 -13.79 -19.81
CA MET A 41 30.13 -12.81 -18.69
C MET A 41 29.79 -13.48 -17.35
N VAL A 42 28.98 -14.56 -17.38
CA VAL A 42 28.61 -15.29 -16.14
C VAL A 42 29.82 -16.06 -15.58
N ALA A 43 30.68 -16.61 -16.44
CA ALA A 43 31.89 -17.31 -16.01
C ALA A 43 32.89 -16.37 -15.36
N GLU A 44 33.02 -15.13 -15.80
CA GLU A 44 33.91 -14.11 -15.16
C GLU A 44 33.30 -13.57 -13.85
N ALA A 45 31.97 -13.43 -13.76
CA ALA A 45 31.30 -12.95 -12.56
C ALA A 45 31.30 -13.97 -11.41
N SER A 46 31.45 -15.26 -11.71
CA SER A 46 31.35 -16.33 -10.70
C SER A 46 32.59 -16.48 -9.79
N SER A 47 33.68 -15.79 -10.09
CA SER A 47 34.95 -15.92 -9.31
C SER A 47 35.05 -15.07 -8.04
N GLY A 48 33.92 -14.58 -7.49
CA GLY A 48 33.96 -13.81 -6.24
C GLY A 48 32.69 -13.18 -5.75
N GLN A 49 31.60 -13.30 -6.46
CA GLN A 49 30.32 -12.78 -5.99
C GLN A 49 29.51 -13.83 -5.21
N ARG A 50 29.10 -13.47 -3.99
CA ARG A 50 28.08 -14.22 -3.26
C ARG A 50 26.87 -14.39 -4.17
N VAL A 51 26.50 -15.63 -4.45
CA VAL A 51 25.17 -15.94 -4.97
C VAL A 51 24.17 -15.45 -3.93
N VAL A 52 23.55 -14.31 -4.21
CA VAL A 52 22.41 -13.87 -3.39
C VAL A 52 21.30 -14.86 -3.70
N ASP A 53 20.94 -15.66 -2.73
CA ASP A 53 19.77 -16.53 -2.82
C ASP A 53 18.53 -15.67 -2.89
N TYR A 54 18.01 -15.45 -4.09
CA TYR A 54 16.81 -14.66 -4.34
C TYR A 54 15.55 -15.29 -3.74
N SER A 55 15.59 -16.55 -3.28
CA SER A 55 14.48 -17.18 -2.55
C SER A 55 14.18 -16.50 -1.21
N VAL A 56 15.12 -15.72 -0.67
CA VAL A 56 14.99 -14.99 0.61
C VAL A 56 14.34 -13.63 0.44
N LEU A 57 14.12 -13.15 -0.79
CA LEU A 57 13.53 -11.84 -1.07
C LEU A 57 12.01 -11.86 -1.29
N GLU A 58 11.32 -12.92 -0.92
CA GLU A 58 9.86 -12.84 -0.76
C GLU A 58 9.55 -11.82 0.34
N ARG A 59 9.15 -10.62 -0.04
CA ARG A 59 8.62 -9.65 0.90
C ARG A 59 7.41 -10.26 1.56
N LYS A 60 7.53 -10.67 2.81
CA LYS A 60 6.38 -11.07 3.61
C LYS A 60 5.54 -9.82 3.85
N ALA A 61 4.23 -9.94 3.68
CA ALA A 61 3.33 -8.88 4.05
C ALA A 61 3.52 -8.57 5.55
N LYS A 62 3.62 -7.30 5.89
CA LYS A 62 3.67 -6.83 7.29
C LYS A 62 2.35 -7.12 7.98
N TYR A 63 1.24 -6.98 7.25
CA TYR A 63 -0.11 -7.18 7.75
C TYR A 63 -0.79 -8.36 7.06
N THR A 64 -1.43 -9.21 7.85
CA THR A 64 -2.29 -10.28 7.37
C THR A 64 -3.72 -9.96 7.79
N LEU A 65 -4.59 -9.70 6.82
CA LEU A 65 -5.99 -9.36 7.03
C LEU A 65 -6.90 -10.54 6.72
N SER A 66 -8.07 -10.58 7.36
CA SER A 66 -9.18 -11.41 6.88
C SER A 66 -9.65 -10.93 5.50
N GLN A 67 -10.33 -11.78 4.73
CA GLN A 67 -10.91 -11.34 3.45
C GLN A 67 -11.89 -10.18 3.64
N GLU A 68 -12.68 -10.21 4.70
CA GLU A 68 -13.64 -9.16 5.03
C GLU A 68 -12.95 -7.82 5.31
N ASP A 69 -11.89 -7.82 6.14
CA ASP A 69 -11.11 -6.62 6.43
C ASP A 69 -10.42 -6.06 5.18
N TYR A 70 -9.89 -6.94 4.34
CA TYR A 70 -9.28 -6.53 3.08
C TYR A 70 -10.28 -5.87 2.14
N ASP A 71 -11.46 -6.44 1.97
CA ASP A 71 -12.51 -5.89 1.12
C ASP A 71 -13.03 -4.54 1.66
N VAL A 72 -13.16 -4.41 2.98
CA VAL A 72 -13.54 -3.15 3.63
C VAL A 72 -12.45 -2.10 3.44
N LEU A 73 -11.16 -2.46 3.60
CA LEU A 73 -10.04 -1.55 3.40
C LEU A 73 -9.99 -1.02 1.96
N LEU A 74 -10.14 -1.89 0.97
CA LEU A 74 -10.19 -1.48 -0.43
C LEU A 74 -11.32 -0.49 -0.70
N LYS A 75 -12.52 -0.79 -0.23
CA LYS A 75 -13.70 0.05 -0.46
C LYS A 75 -13.59 1.40 0.22
N ILE A 76 -13.11 1.46 1.46
CA ILE A 76 -13.00 2.74 2.17
C ILE A 76 -11.91 3.62 1.57
N VAL A 77 -10.78 3.07 1.15
CA VAL A 77 -9.72 3.82 0.48
C VAL A 77 -10.21 4.38 -0.85
N GLU A 78 -10.93 3.59 -1.65
CA GLU A 78 -11.53 4.08 -2.90
C GLU A 78 -12.57 5.17 -2.64
N ALA A 79 -13.41 5.01 -1.62
CA ALA A 79 -14.47 5.96 -1.30
C ALA A 79 -13.95 7.32 -0.80
N GLU A 80 -12.83 7.32 -0.05
CA GLU A 80 -12.22 8.53 0.53
C GLU A 80 -11.17 9.17 -0.39
N ALA A 81 -10.43 8.37 -1.15
CA ALA A 81 -9.28 8.80 -1.93
C ALA A 81 -9.31 8.35 -3.40
N GLY A 82 -10.47 7.96 -3.94
CA GLY A 82 -10.58 7.46 -5.31
C GLY A 82 -10.09 8.44 -6.37
N CYS A 83 -10.25 9.74 -6.14
CA CYS A 83 -9.77 10.82 -7.03
C CYS A 83 -8.32 11.24 -6.74
N GLU A 84 -7.71 10.75 -5.68
CA GLU A 84 -6.33 11.06 -5.33
C GLU A 84 -5.34 10.18 -6.12
N ASP A 85 -4.08 10.62 -6.16
CA ASP A 85 -3.01 9.80 -6.72
C ASP A 85 -2.63 8.61 -5.82
N MET A 86 -1.67 7.82 -6.24
CA MET A 86 -1.17 6.65 -5.51
C MET A 86 -0.78 7.01 -4.07
N LYS A 87 -0.11 8.14 -3.87
CA LYS A 87 0.33 8.58 -2.55
C LYS A 87 -0.85 8.95 -1.65
N GLY A 88 -1.85 9.66 -2.15
CA GLY A 88 -3.07 9.99 -1.41
C GLY A 88 -3.82 8.74 -0.95
N LYS A 89 -3.96 7.75 -1.83
CA LYS A 89 -4.57 6.45 -1.52
C LYS A 89 -3.78 5.68 -0.45
N MET A 90 -2.45 5.66 -0.55
CA MET A 90 -1.58 5.03 0.45
C MET A 90 -1.67 5.72 1.81
N LEU A 91 -1.78 7.05 1.85
CA LEU A 91 -1.94 7.80 3.09
C LEU A 91 -3.24 7.42 3.81
N VAL A 92 -4.36 7.35 3.11
CA VAL A 92 -5.65 6.93 3.71
C VAL A 92 -5.58 5.49 4.20
N ALA A 93 -5.03 4.56 3.40
CA ALA A 93 -4.85 3.17 3.81
C ALA A 93 -3.94 3.06 5.06
N GLY A 94 -2.84 3.79 5.06
CA GLY A 94 -1.88 3.81 6.17
C GLY A 94 -2.48 4.34 7.47
N VAL A 95 -3.28 5.42 7.43
CA VAL A 95 -3.98 5.92 8.63
C VAL A 95 -4.92 4.86 9.21
N ILE A 96 -5.64 4.12 8.37
CA ILE A 96 -6.52 3.05 8.85
C ILE A 96 -5.68 1.95 9.52
N MET A 97 -4.56 1.55 8.93
CA MET A 97 -3.67 0.54 9.51
C MET A 97 -3.01 1.02 10.81
N ASN A 98 -2.61 2.29 10.87
CA ASN A 98 -2.11 2.89 12.13
C ASN A 98 -3.15 2.86 13.24
N ARG A 99 -4.42 3.08 12.91
CA ARG A 99 -5.51 2.94 13.89
C ARG A 99 -5.64 1.50 14.39
N VAL A 100 -5.59 0.51 13.50
CA VAL A 100 -5.63 -0.92 13.86
C VAL A 100 -4.48 -1.30 14.79
N GLU A 101 -3.30 -0.71 14.62
CA GLU A 101 -2.14 -0.94 15.48
C GLU A 101 -2.20 -0.13 16.81
N SER A 102 -3.02 0.90 16.87
CA SER A 102 -3.10 1.79 18.02
C SER A 102 -4.08 1.27 19.09
N SER A 103 -3.66 1.22 20.35
CA SER A 103 -4.54 0.88 21.46
C SER A 103 -5.72 1.85 21.69
N LYS A 104 -5.73 3.00 21.01
CA LYS A 104 -6.83 3.98 21.07
C LYS A 104 -8.03 3.60 20.19
N PHE A 105 -7.87 2.61 19.31
CA PHE A 105 -8.85 2.21 18.31
C PHE A 105 -9.11 0.70 18.36
N PRO A 106 -10.19 0.22 17.71
CA PRO A 106 -10.39 -1.22 17.50
C PRO A 106 -9.24 -1.86 16.71
N ASN A 107 -9.06 -3.17 16.87
CA ASN A 107 -7.93 -3.91 16.32
C ASN A 107 -8.22 -4.61 14.98
N THR A 108 -9.36 -4.34 14.34
CA THR A 108 -9.69 -4.83 13.01
C THR A 108 -10.06 -3.66 12.09
N VAL A 109 -9.80 -3.82 10.79
CA VAL A 109 -10.13 -2.78 9.79
C VAL A 109 -11.64 -2.51 9.78
N LYS A 110 -12.44 -3.56 9.80
CA LYS A 110 -13.90 -3.44 9.82
C LYS A 110 -14.38 -2.62 11.02
N GLU A 111 -13.91 -2.94 12.20
CA GLU A 111 -14.31 -2.21 13.42
C GLU A 111 -13.85 -0.76 13.40
N VAL A 112 -12.63 -0.46 12.92
CA VAL A 112 -12.13 0.90 12.75
C VAL A 112 -13.00 1.70 11.77
N VAL A 113 -13.34 1.10 10.62
CA VAL A 113 -14.11 1.78 9.57
C VAL A 113 -15.55 2.03 10.00
N PHE A 114 -16.17 1.08 10.68
CA PHE A 114 -17.56 1.19 11.17
C PHE A 114 -17.68 1.76 12.58
N GLN A 115 -16.57 2.18 13.20
CA GLN A 115 -16.57 2.76 14.54
C GLN A 115 -17.50 3.96 14.63
N ARG A 116 -18.28 3.99 15.71
CA ARG A 116 -19.17 5.12 16.03
C ARG A 116 -18.62 5.88 17.23
N GLY A 117 -18.41 7.18 17.05
CA GLY A 117 -18.11 8.11 18.13
C GLY A 117 -19.28 9.09 18.32
N ASN A 118 -19.78 9.25 19.55
CA ASN A 118 -20.92 10.13 19.86
C ASN A 118 -22.15 9.87 18.96
N GLY A 119 -22.42 8.59 18.65
CA GLY A 119 -23.53 8.18 17.80
C GLY A 119 -23.35 8.35 16.29
N THR A 120 -22.21 8.91 15.85
CA THR A 120 -21.92 9.17 14.44
C THR A 120 -20.76 8.30 13.97
N VAL A 121 -20.84 7.76 12.76
CA VAL A 121 -19.71 7.07 12.12
C VAL A 121 -18.65 8.07 11.69
N GLN A 122 -17.38 7.67 11.75
CA GLN A 122 -16.27 8.58 11.44
C GLN A 122 -16.10 8.82 9.93
N PHE A 123 -16.39 7.83 9.09
CA PHE A 123 -16.22 7.89 7.65
C PHE A 123 -17.54 8.22 6.95
N SER A 124 -17.54 9.30 6.14
CA SER A 124 -18.72 9.75 5.40
C SER A 124 -19.32 8.68 4.49
N PRO A 125 -18.54 7.87 3.75
CA PRO A 125 -19.08 6.81 2.89
C PRO A 125 -19.82 5.70 3.64
N VAL A 126 -19.52 5.51 4.91
CA VAL A 126 -20.27 4.59 5.78
C VAL A 126 -21.60 5.20 6.19
N LYS A 127 -21.63 6.52 6.46
CA LYS A 127 -22.81 7.25 6.90
C LYS A 127 -23.87 7.32 5.81
N ASP A 128 -23.47 7.60 4.57
CA ASP A 128 -24.36 7.82 3.44
C ASP A 128 -24.63 6.56 2.59
N GLY A 129 -24.03 5.43 2.96
CA GLY A 129 -24.21 4.12 2.31
C GLY A 129 -23.40 3.90 1.04
N ARG A 130 -22.65 4.90 0.55
CA ARG A 130 -21.85 4.80 -0.67
C ARG A 130 -20.83 3.67 -0.63
N LEU A 131 -20.35 3.28 0.55
CA LEU A 131 -19.34 2.24 0.71
C LEU A 131 -19.75 0.91 0.04
N SER A 132 -21.04 0.58 0.00
CA SER A 132 -21.53 -0.66 -0.62
C SER A 132 -21.46 -0.64 -2.14
N GLU A 133 -21.51 0.54 -2.77
CA GLU A 133 -21.60 0.73 -4.21
C GLU A 133 -20.25 1.03 -4.89
N VAL A 134 -19.19 1.21 -4.09
CA VAL A 134 -17.87 1.58 -4.57
C VAL A 134 -17.27 0.49 -5.46
N LYS A 135 -16.81 0.90 -6.64
CA LYS A 135 -16.02 0.06 -7.55
C LYS A 135 -14.55 0.36 -7.34
N VAL A 136 -13.84 -0.60 -6.81
CA VAL A 136 -12.42 -0.46 -6.47
C VAL A 136 -11.56 -0.48 -7.74
N SER A 137 -10.74 0.55 -7.92
CA SER A 137 -9.78 0.67 -9.02
C SER A 137 -8.51 -0.18 -8.79
N GLU A 138 -7.78 -0.47 -9.86
CA GLU A 138 -6.49 -1.18 -9.75
C GLU A 138 -5.44 -0.36 -8.99
N ASP A 139 -5.46 0.97 -9.13
CA ASP A 139 -4.57 1.86 -8.38
C ASP A 139 -4.82 1.77 -6.87
N THR A 140 -6.08 1.66 -6.45
CA THR A 140 -6.41 1.47 -5.03
C THR A 140 -5.95 0.10 -4.52
N LYS A 141 -6.09 -0.95 -5.32
CA LYS A 141 -5.58 -2.28 -4.95
C LYS A 141 -4.05 -2.26 -4.78
N GLU A 142 -3.35 -1.59 -5.69
CA GLU A 142 -1.89 -1.47 -5.60
C GLU A 142 -1.47 -0.62 -4.40
N ALA A 143 -2.14 0.51 -4.12
CA ALA A 143 -1.87 1.35 -2.96
C ALA A 143 -2.04 0.58 -1.64
N VAL A 144 -3.16 -0.12 -1.48
CA VAL A 144 -3.44 -0.95 -0.30
C VAL A 144 -2.41 -2.07 -0.17
N LYS A 145 -2.08 -2.76 -1.26
CA LYS A 145 -1.05 -3.80 -1.26
C LYS A 145 0.30 -3.27 -0.77
N ARG A 146 0.75 -2.12 -1.25
CA ARG A 146 2.02 -1.51 -0.82
C ARG A 146 2.04 -1.24 0.68
N VAL A 147 0.95 -0.69 1.23
CA VAL A 147 0.81 -0.47 2.68
C VAL A 147 0.82 -1.79 3.45
N LEU A 148 0.11 -2.82 2.98
CA LEU A 148 0.11 -4.14 3.63
C LEU A 148 1.48 -4.82 3.61
N TYR A 149 2.33 -4.50 2.64
CA TYR A 149 3.72 -4.94 2.59
C TYR A 149 4.70 -4.05 3.37
N GLY A 150 4.18 -3.07 4.11
CA GLY A 150 4.93 -2.26 5.07
C GLY A 150 5.46 -0.94 4.54
N GLU A 151 5.00 -0.45 3.38
CA GLU A 151 5.29 0.92 2.97
C GLU A 151 4.46 1.88 3.83
N ASP A 152 5.14 2.68 4.63
CA ASP A 152 4.53 3.69 5.48
C ASP A 152 5.06 5.08 5.10
N ILE A 153 4.12 5.97 4.78
CA ILE A 153 4.38 7.37 4.43
C ILE A 153 3.52 8.32 5.27
N THR A 154 2.91 7.80 6.35
CA THR A 154 1.91 8.52 7.16
C THR A 154 2.51 9.32 8.30
N GLU A 155 3.79 9.15 8.61
CA GLU A 155 4.44 9.76 9.78
C GLU A 155 3.69 9.46 11.11
N GLY A 156 2.99 8.31 11.16
CA GLY A 156 2.21 7.90 12.32
C GLY A 156 0.85 8.61 12.46
N ALA A 157 0.34 9.23 11.38
CA ALA A 157 -0.97 9.88 11.40
C ALA A 157 -2.09 8.90 11.80
N LEU A 158 -2.96 9.35 12.69
CA LEU A 158 -4.14 8.63 13.14
C LEU A 158 -5.44 9.27 12.65
N TYR A 159 -5.38 10.52 12.17
CA TYR A 159 -6.54 11.28 11.70
C TYR A 159 -6.22 12.00 10.40
N PHE A 160 -7.26 12.20 9.59
CA PHE A 160 -7.19 13.07 8.43
C PHE A 160 -8.51 13.81 8.23
N ALA A 161 -8.46 14.97 7.61
CA ALA A 161 -9.63 15.75 7.25
C ALA A 161 -9.38 16.58 5.99
N ALA A 162 -10.37 16.68 5.11
CA ALA A 162 -10.41 17.67 4.05
C ALA A 162 -11.01 18.96 4.60
N ARG A 163 -10.18 19.85 5.15
CA ARG A 163 -10.61 21.09 5.83
C ARG A 163 -11.63 21.90 5.04
N LYS A 164 -11.46 21.99 3.73
CA LYS A 164 -12.36 22.75 2.84
C LYS A 164 -13.82 22.26 2.90
N TYR A 165 -14.03 21.00 3.20
CA TYR A 165 -15.36 20.35 3.20
C TYR A 165 -15.80 19.91 4.59
N ALA A 166 -14.95 20.07 5.59
CA ALA A 166 -15.24 19.65 6.95
C ALA A 166 -16.10 20.69 7.68
N ASP A 167 -16.89 20.19 8.63
CA ASP A 167 -17.63 21.05 9.57
C ASP A 167 -16.67 21.92 10.38
N PRO A 168 -16.86 23.25 10.46
CA PRO A 168 -15.98 24.17 11.18
C PRO A 168 -15.81 23.83 12.67
N GLU A 169 -16.89 23.38 13.36
CA GLU A 169 -16.83 23.03 14.76
C GLU A 169 -16.00 21.75 14.98
N ARG A 170 -16.10 20.81 14.02
CA ARG A 170 -15.27 19.60 14.00
C ARG A 170 -13.80 19.95 13.79
N MET A 171 -13.51 20.90 12.90
CA MET A 171 -12.12 21.35 12.67
C MET A 171 -11.53 22.07 13.88
N LYS A 172 -12.32 22.82 14.65
CA LYS A 172 -11.85 23.39 15.93
C LYS A 172 -11.36 22.30 16.89
N TRP A 173 -12.05 21.17 16.94
CA TRP A 173 -11.58 20.05 17.77
C TRP A 173 -10.25 19.51 17.26
N PHE A 174 -10.08 19.34 15.94
CA PHE A 174 -8.80 18.93 15.36
C PHE A 174 -7.68 19.90 15.74
N ASP A 175 -7.91 21.21 15.55
CA ASP A 175 -6.92 22.25 15.82
C ASP A 175 -6.53 22.35 17.32
N ASN A 176 -7.45 22.04 18.23
CA ASN A 176 -7.22 22.14 19.68
C ASN A 176 -6.73 20.85 20.33
N SER A 177 -6.98 19.69 19.70
CA SER A 177 -6.79 18.38 20.35
C SER A 177 -5.75 17.50 19.68
N LEU A 178 -5.36 17.82 18.42
CA LEU A 178 -4.46 17.02 17.63
C LEU A 178 -3.27 17.84 17.15
N THR A 179 -2.19 17.16 16.81
CA THR A 179 -1.00 17.78 16.20
C THR A 179 -1.07 17.59 14.69
N LEU A 180 -1.06 18.70 13.93
CA LEU A 180 -0.92 18.64 12.48
C LEU A 180 0.48 18.15 12.12
N LEU A 181 0.57 17.08 11.34
CA LEU A 181 1.82 16.51 10.86
C LEU A 181 2.19 17.10 9.50
N PHE A 182 1.30 16.96 8.52
CA PHE A 182 1.50 17.47 7.16
C PHE A 182 0.16 17.58 6.41
N SER A 183 0.22 18.15 5.20
CA SER A 183 -0.90 18.23 4.26
C SER A 183 -0.54 17.58 2.94
N TYR A 184 -1.49 16.88 2.32
CA TYR A 184 -1.33 16.26 1.01
C TYR A 184 -2.69 16.09 0.32
N GLY A 185 -2.77 16.35 -1.00
CA GLY A 185 -3.95 16.07 -1.83
C GLY A 185 -5.25 16.77 -1.35
N GLY A 186 -5.15 17.88 -0.66
CA GLY A 186 -6.32 18.58 -0.07
C GLY A 186 -6.76 18.02 1.28
N HIS A 187 -6.06 17.04 1.83
CA HIS A 187 -6.22 16.52 3.18
C HIS A 187 -5.11 17.01 4.12
N GLU A 188 -5.46 17.20 5.36
CA GLU A 188 -4.55 17.44 6.49
C GLU A 188 -4.48 16.18 7.34
N PHE A 189 -3.27 15.81 7.77
CA PHE A 189 -3.00 14.58 8.54
C PHE A 189 -2.51 14.95 9.94
N PHE A 190 -3.03 14.24 10.96
CA PHE A 190 -2.82 14.58 12.36
C PHE A 190 -2.52 13.33 13.21
N SER A 191 -1.86 13.54 14.35
CA SER A 191 -1.61 12.54 15.40
C SER A 191 -2.26 12.91 16.73
#